data_557c537ece26f006885b003a169f27b8
#
_entry.id   557c537ece26f006885b003a169f27b8
#
_cell.length_a   1.000
_cell.length_b   1.000
_cell.length_c   1.000
_cell.angle_alpha   90.00
_cell.angle_beta   90.00
_cell.angle_gamma   90.00
#
_symmetry.space_group_name_H-M   'P 1'
#
loop_
_entity.id
_entity.type
_entity.pdbx_description
1 polymer ?
#
loop_
_entity_poly.entity_id
_entity_poly.type
_entity_poly.pdbx_seq_one_letter_code
_entity_poly.pdbx_strand_id
1 'polypeptide(L)'
;MNDYEDYDGLGLADLVRRGEVAPAELLEAALRRAEARDPMLNAVVTRLDDVARAALAAGAPAGPFAGVPFLVKELLAGVAGTATTNASRLFADAVAANDSELVARYRRAGLVVIGKTNSPEFGLLPVSESALYGTTRNPWDLARSPGGSSGGSAAAVAAGIVPAAHATDGGGSIRIPASCCGLFGLKPSRGRISFGPEVGEGLSGLSVQHVVSRSVRDSAALLDATAGPALGDPYTAPSPERPFLAEASVHPGRLRIGFARAAPVGVPLAPDCVAAVEDAARLCESLGHHVDEASPECDWAALERGFSMVFGAHAMANIARATGGPLPRRDQVEPMTWSVAERARSLSAADLIAALHGLSRQTRAIARFFTRHDVWLTPTLAGPPLPIGHFSSQPPTAEAWARGFTDYCPFTYPFNVTGQPAASLPLFWNDAGWPIGCQFAGRYGDEATLIRLGAQIEAARPWFARRPPGLAAVA
;
A
#
# COMPACT_ATOMS: atom_id res chain seq x y z
N MET A 1 -0.54 -23.84 16.10
CA MET A 1 0.65 -23.02 16.36
C MET A 1 0.21 -21.76 17.10
N ASN A 2 0.46 -21.70 18.40
CA ASN A 2 -0.02 -20.60 19.26
C ASN A 2 0.83 -19.34 19.13
N ASP A 3 2.10 -19.50 18.81
CA ASP A 3 3.13 -18.48 18.69
C ASP A 3 3.29 -17.93 17.23
N TYR A 4 2.34 -18.24 16.34
CA TYR A 4 2.36 -17.81 14.94
C TYR A 4 2.61 -16.30 14.76
N GLU A 5 2.05 -15.47 15.63
CA GLU A 5 2.15 -14.01 15.55
C GLU A 5 3.49 -13.48 16.08
N ASP A 6 4.29 -14.30 16.76
CA ASP A 6 5.59 -13.90 17.27
C ASP A 6 6.68 -13.93 16.20
N TYR A 7 6.32 -14.46 15.02
CA TYR A 7 7.20 -14.50 13.84
C TYR A 7 6.69 -13.56 12.75
N ASP A 8 7.60 -12.98 12.00
CA ASP A 8 7.31 -12.39 10.69
C ASP A 8 7.36 -13.46 9.60
N GLY A 9 7.15 -13.09 8.34
CA GLY A 9 7.07 -14.06 7.24
C GLY A 9 8.37 -14.86 7.05
N LEU A 10 9.51 -14.19 7.12
CA LEU A 10 10.82 -14.88 7.05
C LEU A 10 11.05 -15.80 8.27
N GLY A 11 10.59 -15.40 9.43
CA GLY A 11 10.65 -16.24 10.63
C GLY A 11 9.81 -17.50 10.50
N LEU A 12 8.56 -17.38 9.98
CA LEU A 12 7.71 -18.54 9.71
C LEU A 12 8.32 -19.46 8.65
N ALA A 13 8.88 -18.91 7.57
CA ALA A 13 9.57 -19.70 6.54
C ALA A 13 10.81 -20.41 7.10
N ASP A 14 11.49 -19.80 8.07
CA ASP A 14 12.65 -20.42 8.74
C ASP A 14 12.26 -21.63 9.59
N LEU A 15 11.14 -21.57 10.32
CA LEU A 15 10.59 -22.71 11.04
C LEU A 15 10.28 -23.89 10.09
N VAL A 16 9.70 -23.59 8.92
CA VAL A 16 9.44 -24.61 7.89
C VAL A 16 10.75 -25.21 7.39
N ARG A 17 11.75 -24.38 7.07
CA ARG A 17 13.04 -24.84 6.55
C ARG A 17 13.78 -25.73 7.55
N ARG A 18 13.65 -25.47 8.84
CA ARG A 18 14.23 -26.29 9.92
C ARG A 18 13.41 -27.54 10.23
N GLY A 19 12.24 -27.70 9.60
CA GLY A 19 11.34 -28.82 9.86
C GLY A 19 10.64 -28.78 11.22
N GLU A 20 10.61 -27.61 11.87
CA GLU A 20 9.95 -27.39 13.16
C GLU A 20 8.43 -27.26 13.00
N VAL A 21 7.99 -26.77 11.83
CA VAL A 21 6.57 -26.60 11.47
C VAL A 21 6.35 -27.03 10.03
N ALA A 22 5.28 -27.77 9.75
CA ALA A 22 4.91 -28.11 8.38
C ALA A 22 4.19 -26.92 7.70
N PRO A 23 4.33 -26.72 6.37
CA PRO A 23 3.58 -25.69 5.63
C PRO A 23 2.05 -25.76 5.84
N ALA A 24 1.50 -26.98 5.97
CA ALA A 24 0.09 -27.19 6.25
C ALA A 24 -0.34 -26.66 7.63
N GLU A 25 0.53 -26.74 8.63
CA GLU A 25 0.27 -26.21 9.97
C GLU A 25 0.23 -24.68 9.97
N LEU A 26 1.11 -24.02 9.18
CA LEU A 26 1.07 -22.55 8.97
C LEU A 26 -0.23 -22.15 8.27
N LEU A 27 -0.59 -22.87 7.21
CA LEU A 27 -1.85 -22.63 6.49
C LEU A 27 -3.03 -22.69 7.43
N GLU A 28 -3.22 -23.82 8.16
CA GLU A 28 -4.34 -23.97 9.06
C GLU A 28 -4.32 -22.96 10.22
N ALA A 29 -3.15 -22.53 10.69
CA ALA A 29 -3.04 -21.46 11.67
C ALA A 29 -3.54 -20.12 11.14
N ALA A 30 -3.23 -19.76 9.88
CA ALA A 30 -3.74 -18.56 9.24
C ALA A 30 -5.25 -18.63 8.96
N LEU A 31 -5.75 -19.80 8.51
CA LEU A 31 -7.18 -20.01 8.23
C LEU A 31 -8.02 -19.89 9.51
N ARG A 32 -7.58 -20.49 10.63
CA ARG A 32 -8.25 -20.33 11.94
C ARG A 32 -8.27 -18.87 12.40
N ARG A 33 -7.19 -18.11 12.17
CA ARG A 33 -7.14 -16.67 12.51
C ARG A 33 -8.08 -15.84 11.64
N ALA A 34 -8.15 -16.14 10.35
CA ALA A 34 -9.12 -15.53 9.45
C ALA A 34 -10.56 -15.84 9.92
N GLU A 35 -10.87 -17.09 10.24
CA GLU A 35 -12.20 -17.50 10.73
C GLU A 35 -12.59 -16.78 12.03
N ALA A 36 -11.65 -16.64 12.97
CA ALA A 36 -11.91 -16.02 14.27
C ALA A 36 -11.99 -14.49 14.24
N ARG A 37 -11.21 -13.83 13.38
CA ARG A 37 -10.99 -12.36 13.43
C ARG A 37 -11.66 -11.60 12.28
N ASP A 38 -11.75 -12.22 11.11
CA ASP A 38 -12.29 -11.54 9.93
C ASP A 38 -13.79 -11.20 9.99
N PRO A 39 -14.66 -11.97 10.68
CA PRO A 39 -16.07 -11.58 10.80
C PRO A 39 -16.32 -10.19 11.39
N MET A 40 -15.42 -9.69 12.26
CA MET A 40 -15.50 -8.32 12.78
C MET A 40 -14.78 -7.28 11.93
N LEU A 41 -13.87 -7.72 11.05
CA LEU A 41 -13.00 -6.82 10.26
C LEU A 41 -13.48 -6.65 8.82
N ASN A 42 -14.04 -7.70 8.20
CA ASN A 42 -14.36 -7.76 6.78
C ASN A 42 -13.15 -7.38 5.89
N ALA A 43 -12.01 -7.96 6.22
CA ALA A 43 -10.74 -7.72 5.53
C ALA A 43 -10.53 -8.66 4.34
N VAL A 44 -11.03 -9.92 4.43
CA VAL A 44 -10.87 -10.98 3.43
C VAL A 44 -12.22 -11.22 2.74
N VAL A 45 -12.33 -10.80 1.49
CA VAL A 45 -13.61 -10.84 0.74
C VAL A 45 -13.75 -12.05 -0.18
N THR A 46 -12.66 -12.75 -0.45
CA THR A 46 -12.64 -14.01 -1.20
C THR A 46 -11.73 -14.98 -0.49
N ARG A 47 -12.29 -16.10 -0.01
CA ARG A 47 -11.54 -17.19 0.62
C ARG A 47 -11.09 -18.19 -0.45
N LEU A 48 -9.83 -18.64 -0.38
CA LEU A 48 -9.23 -19.62 -1.30
C LEU A 48 -8.66 -20.83 -0.55
N ASP A 49 -9.31 -21.23 0.53
CA ASP A 49 -8.84 -22.25 1.47
C ASP A 49 -8.53 -23.58 0.77
N ASP A 50 -9.46 -24.07 -0.05
CA ASP A 50 -9.30 -25.36 -0.76
C ASP A 50 -8.23 -25.25 -1.86
N VAL A 51 -8.13 -24.09 -2.52
CA VAL A 51 -7.06 -23.82 -3.51
C VAL A 51 -5.71 -23.85 -2.81
N ALA A 52 -5.60 -23.24 -1.63
CA ALA A 52 -4.36 -23.21 -0.85
C ALA A 52 -3.97 -24.62 -0.36
N ARG A 53 -4.94 -25.42 0.14
CA ARG A 53 -4.70 -26.82 0.53
C ARG A 53 -4.27 -27.68 -0.67
N ALA A 54 -4.94 -27.53 -1.80
CA ALA A 54 -4.58 -28.24 -3.01
C ALA A 54 -3.18 -27.86 -3.52
N ALA A 55 -2.82 -26.60 -3.44
CA ALA A 55 -1.47 -26.13 -3.84
C ALA A 55 -0.38 -26.76 -2.97
N LEU A 56 -0.57 -26.87 -1.66
CA LEU A 56 0.36 -27.56 -0.75
C LEU A 56 0.42 -29.08 -0.99
N ALA A 57 -0.72 -29.70 -1.30
CA ALA A 57 -0.79 -31.14 -1.61
C ALA A 57 -0.06 -31.48 -2.92
N ALA A 58 -0.01 -30.55 -3.88
CA ALA A 58 0.69 -30.72 -5.14
C ALA A 58 2.23 -30.66 -5.02
N GLY A 59 2.75 -30.14 -3.91
CA GLY A 59 4.19 -30.08 -3.63
C GLY A 59 4.54 -29.01 -2.61
N ALA A 60 5.61 -29.22 -1.88
CA ALA A 60 6.12 -28.23 -0.94
C ALA A 60 6.60 -26.97 -1.69
N PRO A 61 6.13 -25.77 -1.31
CA PRO A 61 6.62 -24.53 -1.91
C PRO A 61 8.12 -24.37 -1.66
N ALA A 62 8.84 -23.87 -2.67
CA ALA A 62 10.25 -23.50 -2.53
C ALA A 62 10.41 -21.99 -2.60
N GLY A 63 11.46 -21.46 -1.97
CA GLY A 63 11.75 -20.02 -1.98
C GLY A 63 11.91 -19.43 -0.57
N PRO A 64 12.19 -18.13 -0.50
CA PRO A 64 12.46 -17.46 0.79
C PRO A 64 11.28 -17.45 1.75
N PHE A 65 10.04 -17.57 1.23
CA PHE A 65 8.80 -17.60 2.01
C PHE A 65 8.07 -18.95 1.91
N ALA A 66 8.83 -20.05 1.83
CA ALA A 66 8.29 -21.39 1.65
C ALA A 66 7.19 -21.74 2.67
N GLY A 67 5.96 -21.93 2.18
CA GLY A 67 4.80 -22.31 2.97
C GLY A 67 4.10 -21.17 3.73
N VAL A 68 4.57 -19.94 3.62
CA VAL A 68 3.99 -18.79 4.36
C VAL A 68 2.63 -18.39 3.74
N PRO A 69 1.55 -18.32 4.53
CA PRO A 69 0.26 -17.84 4.06
C PRO A 69 0.29 -16.36 3.67
N PHE A 70 -0.43 -16.04 2.58
CA PHE A 70 -0.41 -14.72 1.98
C PHE A 70 -1.77 -14.32 1.43
N LEU A 71 -2.10 -13.03 1.44
CA LEU A 71 -3.31 -12.46 0.89
C LEU A 71 -3.00 -11.51 -0.27
N VAL A 72 -3.86 -11.54 -1.31
CA VAL A 72 -3.76 -10.69 -2.49
C VAL A 72 -4.89 -9.67 -2.47
N LYS A 73 -4.58 -8.41 -2.73
CA LYS A 73 -5.60 -7.35 -2.81
C LYS A 73 -6.54 -7.57 -3.99
N GLU A 74 -7.84 -7.35 -3.79
CA GLU A 74 -8.90 -7.45 -4.82
C GLU A 74 -8.85 -6.27 -5.82
N LEU A 75 -7.65 -5.89 -6.25
CA LEU A 75 -7.41 -4.83 -7.23
C LEU A 75 -6.15 -5.12 -8.04
N LEU A 76 -6.26 -5.18 -9.35
CA LEU A 76 -5.19 -5.33 -10.36
C LEU A 76 -4.49 -6.69 -10.38
N ALA A 77 -4.27 -7.34 -9.24
CA ALA A 77 -3.54 -8.60 -9.15
C ALA A 77 -4.46 -9.79 -9.42
N GLY A 78 -4.49 -10.28 -10.64
CA GLY A 78 -5.22 -11.50 -11.03
C GLY A 78 -4.62 -12.75 -10.38
N VAL A 79 -5.50 -13.59 -9.78
CA VAL A 79 -5.19 -14.95 -9.35
C VAL A 79 -5.98 -15.89 -10.26
N ALA A 80 -5.31 -16.73 -11.00
CA ALA A 80 -5.92 -17.61 -12.00
C ALA A 80 -7.13 -18.39 -11.45
N GLY A 81 -8.21 -18.43 -12.22
CA GLY A 81 -9.44 -19.12 -11.87
C GLY A 81 -10.32 -18.40 -10.83
N THR A 82 -9.96 -17.19 -10.42
CA THR A 82 -10.73 -16.40 -9.45
C THR A 82 -11.18 -15.06 -10.05
N ALA A 83 -12.30 -14.52 -9.57
CA ALA A 83 -12.74 -13.19 -9.97
C ALA A 83 -11.73 -12.11 -9.54
N THR A 84 -11.52 -11.11 -10.39
CA THR A 84 -10.77 -9.89 -10.07
C THR A 84 -11.68 -8.71 -10.33
N THR A 85 -12.50 -8.41 -9.32
CA THR A 85 -13.63 -7.49 -9.45
C THR A 85 -13.23 -6.02 -9.40
N ASN A 86 -12.00 -5.70 -8.95
CA ASN A 86 -11.59 -4.33 -8.60
C ASN A 86 -12.59 -3.64 -7.65
N ALA A 87 -13.23 -4.43 -6.78
CA ALA A 87 -14.31 -4.04 -5.88
C ALA A 87 -15.51 -3.36 -6.57
N SER A 88 -15.72 -3.59 -7.86
CA SER A 88 -16.81 -3.04 -8.67
C SER A 88 -17.76 -4.12 -9.16
N ARG A 89 -19.07 -3.84 -9.10
CA ARG A 89 -20.11 -4.70 -9.68
C ARG A 89 -19.93 -4.92 -11.17
N LEU A 90 -19.29 -3.98 -11.89
CA LEU A 90 -19.01 -4.11 -13.32
C LEU A 90 -18.09 -5.29 -13.67
N PHE A 91 -17.30 -5.75 -12.71
CA PHE A 91 -16.34 -6.83 -12.88
C PHE A 91 -16.65 -8.04 -11.98
N ALA A 92 -17.88 -8.15 -11.44
CA ALA A 92 -18.24 -9.21 -10.51
C ALA A 92 -17.94 -10.62 -11.06
N ASP A 93 -18.11 -10.81 -12.36
CA ASP A 93 -17.89 -12.08 -13.06
C ASP A 93 -16.57 -12.13 -13.86
N ALA A 94 -15.67 -11.17 -13.67
CA ALA A 94 -14.41 -11.09 -14.40
C ALA A 94 -13.37 -12.06 -13.82
N VAL A 95 -13.41 -13.32 -14.24
CA VAL A 95 -12.48 -14.37 -13.81
C VAL A 95 -11.15 -14.21 -14.54
N ALA A 96 -10.04 -14.13 -13.78
CA ALA A 96 -8.70 -14.07 -14.33
C ALA A 96 -8.31 -15.41 -14.98
N ALA A 97 -7.91 -15.38 -16.26
CA ALA A 97 -7.46 -16.58 -16.96
C ALA A 97 -6.08 -17.06 -16.47
N ASN A 98 -5.23 -16.12 -16.05
CA ASN A 98 -3.86 -16.39 -15.61
C ASN A 98 -3.56 -15.63 -14.32
N ASP A 99 -2.54 -16.09 -13.59
CA ASP A 99 -1.91 -15.26 -12.55
C ASP A 99 -1.28 -14.02 -13.20
N SER A 100 -1.40 -12.86 -12.56
CA SER A 100 -0.55 -11.71 -12.91
C SER A 100 0.92 -12.05 -12.66
N GLU A 101 1.84 -11.37 -13.36
CA GLU A 101 3.28 -11.60 -13.15
C GLU A 101 3.68 -11.49 -11.67
N LEU A 102 3.10 -10.55 -10.96
CA LEU A 102 3.35 -10.37 -9.53
C LEU A 102 2.87 -11.56 -8.70
N VAL A 103 1.67 -12.08 -8.95
CA VAL A 103 1.15 -13.28 -8.25
C VAL A 103 2.01 -14.51 -8.57
N ALA A 104 2.44 -14.67 -9.82
CA ALA A 104 3.36 -15.73 -10.20
C ALA A 104 4.70 -15.62 -9.46
N ARG A 105 5.22 -14.39 -9.26
CA ARG A 105 6.44 -14.15 -8.44
C ARG A 105 6.22 -14.47 -6.97
N TYR A 106 5.07 -14.13 -6.40
CA TYR A 106 4.73 -14.52 -5.03
C TYR A 106 4.71 -16.05 -4.85
N ARG A 107 4.12 -16.78 -5.81
CA ARG A 107 4.14 -18.25 -5.78
C ARG A 107 5.56 -18.81 -5.90
N ARG A 108 6.38 -18.25 -6.79
CA ARG A 108 7.81 -18.63 -6.91
C ARG A 108 8.62 -18.33 -5.64
N ALA A 109 8.23 -17.31 -4.87
CA ALA A 109 8.82 -17.02 -3.57
C ALA A 109 8.38 -18.02 -2.47
N GLY A 110 7.44 -18.92 -2.77
CA GLY A 110 6.96 -19.94 -1.85
C GLY A 110 5.72 -19.53 -1.03
N LEU A 111 5.13 -18.37 -1.31
CA LEU A 111 3.93 -17.90 -0.63
C LEU A 111 2.70 -18.73 -1.03
N VAL A 112 1.83 -19.01 -0.05
CA VAL A 112 0.57 -19.73 -0.20
C VAL A 112 -0.59 -18.73 -0.18
N VAL A 113 -1.19 -18.47 -1.34
CA VAL A 113 -2.31 -17.52 -1.44
C VAL A 113 -3.59 -18.15 -0.86
N ILE A 114 -4.08 -17.55 0.24
CA ILE A 114 -5.24 -18.04 1.00
C ILE A 114 -6.52 -17.23 0.76
N GLY A 115 -6.44 -16.12 0.02
CA GLY A 115 -7.61 -15.29 -0.25
C GLY A 115 -7.28 -13.94 -0.83
N LYS A 116 -8.34 -13.15 -1.02
CA LYS A 116 -8.25 -11.77 -1.51
C LYS A 116 -8.82 -10.78 -0.50
N THR A 117 -8.20 -9.59 -0.42
CA THR A 117 -8.53 -8.57 0.57
C THR A 117 -9.35 -7.44 -0.02
N ASN A 118 -10.20 -6.85 0.80
CA ASN A 118 -11.10 -5.76 0.45
C ASN A 118 -10.38 -4.47 0.02
N SER A 119 -11.02 -3.73 -0.86
CA SER A 119 -10.63 -2.39 -1.29
C SER A 119 -11.87 -1.58 -1.69
N PRO A 120 -11.82 -0.26 -1.78
CA PRO A 120 -12.89 0.54 -2.39
C PRO A 120 -12.92 0.32 -3.90
N GLU A 121 -14.04 0.64 -4.54
CA GLU A 121 -14.23 0.51 -5.98
C GLU A 121 -13.10 1.23 -6.76
N PHE A 122 -12.43 0.49 -7.66
CA PHE A 122 -11.26 0.92 -8.45
C PHE A 122 -10.11 1.53 -7.64
N GLY A 123 -10.09 1.35 -6.33
CA GLY A 123 -9.09 1.93 -5.46
C GLY A 123 -9.16 3.45 -5.32
N LEU A 124 -10.30 4.07 -5.62
CA LEU A 124 -10.45 5.52 -5.70
C LEU A 124 -10.42 6.24 -4.35
N LEU A 125 -10.72 5.56 -3.24
CA LEU A 125 -10.84 6.19 -1.93
C LEU A 125 -9.66 5.82 -1.00
N PRO A 126 -9.27 6.72 -0.08
CA PRO A 126 -8.29 6.46 0.96
C PRO A 126 -8.89 5.72 2.18
N VAL A 127 -10.02 5.07 1.99
CA VAL A 127 -10.74 4.18 2.92
C VAL A 127 -11.12 2.90 2.21
N SER A 128 -11.44 1.82 2.93
CA SER A 128 -11.84 0.53 2.35
C SER A 128 -13.30 0.24 2.66
N GLU A 129 -14.16 0.97 1.98
CA GLU A 129 -15.62 0.89 2.06
C GLU A 129 -16.15 0.62 0.65
N SER A 130 -16.58 -0.61 0.39
CA SER A 130 -17.07 -1.07 -0.92
C SER A 130 -18.56 -1.37 -0.88
N ALA A 131 -19.29 -0.90 -1.88
CA ALA A 131 -20.69 -1.27 -2.04
C ALA A 131 -20.88 -2.75 -2.45
N LEU A 132 -19.83 -3.38 -3.01
CA LEU A 132 -19.86 -4.79 -3.39
C LEU A 132 -19.59 -5.71 -2.19
N TYR A 133 -18.58 -5.36 -1.38
CA TYR A 133 -18.08 -6.24 -0.31
C TYR A 133 -18.35 -5.72 1.10
N GLY A 134 -18.85 -4.49 1.24
CA GLY A 134 -19.03 -3.85 2.55
C GLY A 134 -17.77 -3.17 3.06
N THR A 135 -17.83 -2.74 4.31
CA THR A 135 -16.82 -1.91 4.96
C THR A 135 -15.80 -2.77 5.69
N THR A 136 -14.52 -2.52 5.45
CA THR A 136 -13.44 -3.06 6.29
C THR A 136 -13.23 -2.16 7.51
N ARG A 137 -13.06 -2.79 8.68
CA ARG A 137 -12.87 -2.12 9.96
C ARG A 137 -11.40 -2.15 10.39
N ASN A 138 -10.96 -1.11 11.06
CA ASN A 138 -9.62 -1.04 11.60
C ASN A 138 -9.51 -1.90 12.86
N PRO A 139 -8.56 -2.85 12.95
CA PRO A 139 -8.42 -3.70 14.13
C PRO A 139 -8.00 -2.92 15.41
N TRP A 140 -7.46 -1.69 15.29
CA TRP A 140 -7.16 -0.82 16.43
C TRP A 140 -8.40 -0.13 17.00
N ASP A 141 -9.42 0.09 16.17
CA ASP A 141 -10.71 0.66 16.56
C ASP A 141 -11.74 0.31 15.47
N LEU A 142 -12.69 -0.55 15.79
CA LEU A 142 -13.69 -1.06 14.85
C LEU A 142 -14.66 0.01 14.33
N ALA A 143 -14.70 1.19 14.93
CA ALA A 143 -15.46 2.34 14.43
C ALA A 143 -14.69 3.18 13.40
N ARG A 144 -13.44 2.82 13.15
CA ARG A 144 -12.55 3.53 12.23
C ARG A 144 -12.21 2.73 11.00
N SER A 145 -11.86 3.46 9.93
CA SER A 145 -11.34 2.90 8.70
C SER A 145 -9.89 2.42 8.88
N PRO A 146 -9.48 1.28 8.29
CA PRO A 146 -8.09 0.86 8.23
C PRO A 146 -7.28 1.67 7.21
N GLY A 147 -7.87 2.74 6.66
CA GLY A 147 -7.33 3.42 5.49
C GLY A 147 -7.63 2.69 4.19
N GLY A 148 -7.08 3.18 3.09
CA GLY A 148 -7.28 2.63 1.76
C GLY A 148 -6.24 3.13 0.73
N SER A 149 -6.30 2.54 -0.41
CA SER A 149 -7.28 1.53 -0.86
C SER A 149 -6.91 0.09 -0.48
N SER A 150 -5.74 -0.21 0.11
CA SER A 150 -5.34 -1.57 0.55
C SER A 150 -5.68 -1.82 2.03
N GLY A 151 -6.84 -1.32 2.50
CA GLY A 151 -7.21 -1.41 3.91
C GLY A 151 -7.52 -2.84 4.37
N GLY A 152 -8.11 -3.68 3.50
CA GLY A 152 -8.29 -5.09 3.81
C GLY A 152 -6.96 -5.82 4.05
N SER A 153 -5.94 -5.55 3.21
CA SER A 153 -4.59 -6.09 3.39
C SER A 153 -3.97 -5.65 4.72
N ALA A 154 -4.06 -4.35 5.02
CA ALA A 154 -3.50 -3.81 6.26
C ALA A 154 -4.25 -4.32 7.51
N ALA A 155 -5.58 -4.38 7.47
CA ALA A 155 -6.38 -4.92 8.57
C ALA A 155 -6.05 -6.39 8.84
N ALA A 156 -5.93 -7.21 7.79
CA ALA A 156 -5.57 -8.63 7.92
C ALA A 156 -4.17 -8.83 8.52
N VAL A 157 -3.17 -8.03 8.09
CA VAL A 157 -1.80 -8.10 8.63
C VAL A 157 -1.74 -7.59 10.06
N ALA A 158 -2.36 -6.46 10.37
CA ALA A 158 -2.39 -5.91 11.72
C ALA A 158 -3.12 -6.84 12.71
N ALA A 159 -4.16 -7.53 12.22
CA ALA A 159 -4.88 -8.54 12.97
C ALA A 159 -4.13 -9.88 13.07
N GLY A 160 -2.92 -10.03 12.52
CA GLY A 160 -2.14 -11.27 12.60
C GLY A 160 -2.73 -12.45 11.83
N ILE A 161 -3.58 -12.23 10.84
CA ILE A 161 -4.09 -13.29 9.96
C ILE A 161 -2.95 -13.81 9.07
N VAL A 162 -2.19 -12.91 8.49
CA VAL A 162 -0.97 -13.22 7.71
C VAL A 162 0.14 -12.24 8.08
N PRO A 163 1.43 -12.60 7.90
CA PRO A 163 2.55 -11.72 8.26
C PRO A 163 2.72 -10.54 7.30
N ALA A 164 2.35 -10.71 6.05
CA ALA A 164 2.36 -9.70 4.99
C ALA A 164 1.24 -9.94 3.99
N ALA A 165 0.81 -8.89 3.29
CA ALA A 165 -0.21 -8.99 2.25
C ALA A 165 0.08 -8.02 1.09
N HIS A 166 -0.33 -8.41 -0.14
CA HIS A 166 -0.22 -7.57 -1.32
C HIS A 166 -1.01 -6.27 -1.18
N ALA A 167 -0.44 -5.20 -1.66
CA ALA A 167 -1.03 -3.87 -1.68
C ALA A 167 -0.62 -3.10 -2.94
N THR A 168 -1.44 -2.14 -3.36
CA THR A 168 -1.15 -1.24 -4.49
C THR A 168 -1.11 0.20 -3.99
N ASP A 169 -0.40 1.09 -4.70
CA ASP A 169 -0.26 2.49 -4.29
C ASP A 169 -0.28 3.40 -5.54
N GLY A 170 -1.43 4.01 -5.81
CA GLY A 170 -1.60 4.99 -6.88
C GLY A 170 -1.64 6.45 -6.39
N GLY A 171 -1.83 6.64 -5.09
CA GLY A 171 -1.87 7.95 -4.43
C GLY A 171 -1.52 7.88 -2.95
N GLY A 172 -1.11 6.70 -2.47
CA GLY A 172 -0.81 6.44 -1.06
C GLY A 172 -1.32 5.09 -0.56
N SER A 173 -1.91 4.28 -1.41
CA SER A 173 -2.71 3.12 -0.99
C SER A 173 -1.94 1.91 -0.42
N ILE A 174 -0.60 1.95 -0.31
CA ILE A 174 0.23 1.13 0.59
C ILE A 174 0.43 1.89 1.90
N ARG A 175 0.85 3.14 1.82
CA ARG A 175 1.32 3.97 2.94
C ARG A 175 0.19 4.43 3.85
N ILE A 176 -0.96 4.80 3.28
CA ILE A 176 -2.16 5.22 4.02
C ILE A 176 -2.62 4.10 4.97
N PRO A 177 -2.95 2.88 4.48
CA PRO A 177 -3.38 1.81 5.37
C PRO A 177 -2.26 1.30 6.29
N ALA A 178 -1.00 1.35 5.89
CA ALA A 178 0.12 1.06 6.78
C ALA A 178 0.15 2.02 7.97
N SER A 179 -0.04 3.33 7.74
CA SER A 179 -0.16 4.35 8.79
C SER A 179 -1.34 4.08 9.72
N CYS A 180 -2.53 3.83 9.15
CA CYS A 180 -3.76 3.61 9.92
C CYS A 180 -3.76 2.32 10.74
N CYS A 181 -2.98 1.32 10.34
CA CYS A 181 -2.96 0.00 10.95
C CYS A 181 -1.67 -0.33 11.73
N GLY A 182 -0.74 0.61 11.87
CA GLY A 182 0.49 0.41 12.62
C GLY A 182 1.46 -0.58 11.96
N LEU A 183 1.63 -0.48 10.63
CA LEU A 183 2.44 -1.37 9.81
C LEU A 183 3.55 -0.63 9.08
N PHE A 184 4.54 -1.38 8.61
CA PHE A 184 5.50 -0.92 7.61
C PHE A 184 4.88 -1.04 6.22
N GLY A 185 4.93 0.05 5.43
CA GLY A 185 4.42 0.06 4.06
C GLY A 185 5.35 0.83 3.14
N LEU A 186 6.10 0.12 2.30
CA LEU A 186 6.99 0.69 1.29
C LEU A 186 6.27 0.80 -0.06
N LYS A 187 6.13 2.00 -0.58
CA LYS A 187 5.85 2.26 -1.98
C LYS A 187 7.18 2.25 -2.74
N PRO A 188 7.48 1.25 -3.57
CA PRO A 188 8.73 1.23 -4.33
C PRO A 188 8.75 2.29 -5.44
N SER A 189 9.88 2.43 -6.09
CA SER A 189 10.04 3.27 -7.27
C SER A 189 9.15 2.80 -8.43
N ARG A 190 8.68 3.73 -9.24
CA ARG A 190 8.02 3.42 -10.52
C ARG A 190 8.91 2.51 -11.36
N GLY A 191 8.32 1.46 -11.96
CA GLY A 191 9.05 0.48 -12.77
C GLY A 191 9.89 -0.51 -11.97
N ARG A 192 9.77 -0.54 -10.62
CA ARG A 192 10.44 -1.56 -9.79
C ARG A 192 9.79 -2.93 -9.90
N ILE A 193 8.46 -2.98 -10.00
CA ILE A 193 7.66 -4.20 -10.08
C ILE A 193 6.78 -4.12 -11.32
N SER A 194 6.73 -5.20 -12.11
CA SER A 194 5.94 -5.32 -13.32
C SER A 194 4.44 -5.37 -13.04
N PHE A 195 3.64 -4.83 -13.96
CA PHE A 195 2.18 -4.97 -14.01
C PHE A 195 1.72 -6.05 -15.00
N GLY A 196 2.67 -6.76 -15.65
CA GLY A 196 2.35 -7.77 -16.66
C GLY A 196 1.46 -8.92 -16.17
N PRO A 197 0.93 -9.71 -17.11
CA PRO A 197 1.10 -9.57 -18.55
C PRO A 197 0.09 -8.62 -19.23
N GLU A 198 -1.02 -8.27 -18.54
CA GLU A 198 -2.17 -7.60 -19.16
C GLU A 198 -1.96 -6.11 -19.43
N VAL A 199 -1.17 -5.44 -18.58
CA VAL A 199 -0.88 -4.02 -18.68
C VAL A 199 0.61 -3.73 -18.46
N GLY A 200 1.15 -2.73 -19.14
CA GLY A 200 2.54 -2.30 -18.97
C GLY A 200 2.75 -1.37 -17.79
N GLU A 201 1.71 -0.61 -17.40
CA GLU A 201 1.79 0.34 -16.28
C GLU A 201 0.41 0.61 -15.68
N GLY A 202 0.36 1.00 -14.41
CA GLY A 202 -0.86 1.41 -13.73
C GLY A 202 -0.98 2.94 -13.65
N LEU A 203 -2.16 3.50 -13.97
CA LEU A 203 -2.49 4.93 -13.83
C LEU A 203 -1.48 5.85 -14.53
N SER A 204 -1.10 5.58 -15.78
CA SER A 204 -0.07 6.33 -16.51
C SER A 204 1.24 6.46 -15.71
N GLY A 205 1.68 5.38 -15.10
CA GLY A 205 2.90 5.31 -14.31
C GLY A 205 2.81 5.85 -12.88
N LEU A 206 1.63 6.28 -12.40
CA LEU A 206 1.47 6.74 -11.01
C LEU A 206 1.32 5.58 -10.02
N SER A 207 0.81 4.44 -10.48
CA SER A 207 0.58 3.28 -9.61
C SER A 207 1.80 2.37 -9.53
N VAL A 208 2.00 1.79 -8.35
CA VAL A 208 2.98 0.73 -8.07
C VAL A 208 2.32 -0.35 -7.21
N GLN A 209 2.97 -1.50 -7.13
CA GLN A 209 2.53 -2.64 -6.32
C GLN A 209 3.65 -3.05 -5.37
N HIS A 210 3.30 -3.55 -4.19
CA HIS A 210 4.19 -4.19 -3.23
C HIS A 210 3.36 -4.82 -2.12
N VAL A 211 3.82 -4.73 -0.86
CA VAL A 211 3.15 -5.30 0.31
C VAL A 211 3.02 -4.28 1.45
N VAL A 212 2.12 -4.58 2.38
CA VAL A 212 2.20 -4.13 3.76
C VAL A 212 2.70 -5.29 4.63
N SER A 213 3.56 -5.00 5.61
CA SER A 213 4.19 -6.01 6.46
C SER A 213 4.37 -5.50 7.89
N ARG A 214 4.67 -6.41 8.82
CA ARG A 214 4.97 -6.06 10.21
C ARG A 214 6.44 -5.72 10.43
N SER A 215 7.35 -6.20 9.59
CA SER A 215 8.79 -5.95 9.66
C SER A 215 9.35 -5.33 8.38
N VAL A 216 10.43 -4.58 8.52
CA VAL A 216 11.17 -4.03 7.37
C VAL A 216 11.78 -5.16 6.54
N ARG A 217 12.30 -6.21 7.19
CA ARG A 217 12.98 -7.31 6.48
C ARG A 217 12.05 -8.14 5.62
N ASP A 218 10.78 -8.36 6.02
CA ASP A 218 9.79 -9.04 5.17
C ASP A 218 9.52 -8.24 3.91
N SER A 219 9.32 -6.93 4.03
CA SER A 219 9.13 -6.05 2.88
C SER A 219 10.34 -6.08 1.94
N ALA A 220 11.55 -6.03 2.49
CA ALA A 220 12.79 -6.08 1.70
C ALA A 220 12.94 -7.41 0.94
N ALA A 221 12.71 -8.54 1.60
CA ALA A 221 12.78 -9.86 0.97
C ALA A 221 11.68 -10.07 -0.08
N LEU A 222 10.47 -9.56 0.16
CA LEU A 222 9.38 -9.58 -0.82
C LEU A 222 9.68 -8.67 -2.01
N LEU A 223 10.40 -7.56 -1.80
CA LEU A 223 10.87 -6.72 -2.89
C LEU A 223 11.92 -7.46 -3.74
N ASP A 224 12.87 -8.16 -3.13
CA ASP A 224 13.82 -9.01 -3.86
C ASP A 224 13.11 -10.07 -4.71
N ALA A 225 12.08 -10.70 -4.15
CA ALA A 225 11.34 -11.76 -4.83
C ALA A 225 10.48 -11.25 -6.00
N THR A 226 10.13 -9.95 -6.01
CA THR A 226 9.14 -9.39 -6.95
C THR A 226 9.68 -8.31 -7.87
N ALA A 227 10.85 -7.73 -7.56
CA ALA A 227 11.48 -6.67 -8.37
C ALA A 227 11.94 -7.16 -9.74
N GLY A 228 12.05 -6.22 -10.65
CA GLY A 228 12.55 -6.42 -12.00
C GLY A 228 11.45 -6.42 -13.06
N PRO A 229 11.83 -6.13 -14.32
CA PRO A 229 10.89 -6.08 -15.43
C PRO A 229 10.39 -7.47 -15.82
N ALA A 230 9.21 -7.51 -16.43
CA ALA A 230 8.76 -8.62 -17.26
C ALA A 230 9.00 -8.29 -18.75
N LEU A 231 8.90 -9.32 -19.59
CA LEU A 231 9.05 -9.13 -21.02
C LEU A 231 7.96 -8.19 -21.55
N GLY A 232 8.35 -7.08 -22.16
CA GLY A 232 7.45 -6.09 -22.74
C GLY A 232 7.09 -4.93 -21.80
N ASP A 233 7.65 -4.86 -20.61
CA ASP A 233 7.46 -3.68 -19.75
C ASP A 233 8.02 -2.41 -20.42
N PRO A 234 7.34 -1.27 -20.34
CA PRO A 234 7.72 -0.05 -21.05
C PRO A 234 8.98 0.61 -20.49
N TYR A 235 9.28 0.38 -19.23
CA TYR A 235 10.48 0.90 -18.53
C TYR A 235 10.74 0.13 -17.23
N THR A 236 11.95 0.26 -16.70
CA THR A 236 12.33 -0.35 -15.42
C THR A 236 13.04 0.66 -14.51
N ALA A 237 12.93 0.47 -13.20
CA ALA A 237 13.75 1.20 -12.24
C ALA A 237 15.21 0.72 -12.29
N PRO A 238 16.19 1.56 -11.92
CA PRO A 238 17.59 1.15 -11.83
C PRO A 238 17.76 -0.11 -10.99
N SER A 239 18.61 -1.03 -11.44
CA SER A 239 18.92 -2.24 -10.67
C SER A 239 19.57 -1.86 -9.33
N PRO A 240 19.21 -2.54 -8.22
CA PRO A 240 19.88 -2.34 -6.95
C PRO A 240 21.32 -2.86 -7.00
N GLU A 241 22.21 -2.25 -6.22
CA GLU A 241 23.61 -2.69 -6.13
C GLU A 241 23.75 -4.06 -5.45
N ARG A 242 22.84 -4.38 -4.53
CA ARG A 242 22.75 -5.64 -3.82
C ARG A 242 21.30 -5.99 -3.51
N PRO A 243 20.98 -7.24 -3.08
CA PRO A 243 19.63 -7.60 -2.66
C PRO A 243 19.09 -6.67 -1.55
N PHE A 244 17.81 -6.32 -1.64
CA PHE A 244 17.16 -5.42 -0.68
C PHE A 244 17.14 -5.98 0.74
N LEU A 245 17.00 -7.31 0.90
CA LEU A 245 17.10 -7.94 2.23
C LEU A 245 18.48 -7.72 2.85
N ALA A 246 19.53 -7.79 2.05
CA ALA A 246 20.90 -7.53 2.56
C ALA A 246 21.06 -6.07 3.02
N GLU A 247 20.33 -5.13 2.40
CA GLU A 247 20.34 -3.72 2.81
C GLU A 247 19.78 -3.50 4.22
N ALA A 248 18.84 -4.33 4.69
CA ALA A 248 18.32 -4.25 6.05
C ALA A 248 19.37 -4.47 7.16
N SER A 249 20.52 -5.04 6.81
CA SER A 249 21.64 -5.25 7.74
C SER A 249 22.77 -4.22 7.57
N VAL A 250 22.62 -3.25 6.68
CA VAL A 250 23.64 -2.24 6.37
C VAL A 250 23.30 -0.93 7.08
N HIS A 251 24.29 -0.35 7.75
CA HIS A 251 24.11 0.98 8.36
C HIS A 251 23.90 2.05 7.28
N PRO A 252 22.89 2.93 7.40
CA PRO A 252 22.56 3.92 6.36
C PRO A 252 23.63 5.03 6.17
N GLY A 253 24.62 5.09 7.04
CA GLY A 253 25.52 6.24 7.13
C GLY A 253 24.83 7.42 7.81
N ARG A 254 25.47 8.60 7.74
CA ARG A 254 24.88 9.85 8.23
C ARG A 254 24.08 10.49 7.12
N LEU A 255 22.75 10.45 7.23
CA LEU A 255 21.84 11.03 6.24
C LEU A 255 21.52 12.50 6.57
N ARG A 256 21.19 13.28 5.53
CA ARG A 256 20.59 14.60 5.62
C ARG A 256 19.09 14.45 5.43
N ILE A 257 18.32 14.66 6.48
CA ILE A 257 16.88 14.45 6.52
C ILE A 257 16.21 15.81 6.65
N GLY A 258 15.53 16.26 5.59
CA GLY A 258 14.63 17.39 5.72
C GLY A 258 13.30 16.91 6.27
N PHE A 259 12.70 17.60 7.25
CA PHE A 259 11.38 17.24 7.76
C PHE A 259 10.38 18.38 7.64
N ALA A 260 9.08 18.04 7.55
CA ALA A 260 8.00 19.00 7.46
C ALA A 260 6.92 18.75 8.50
N ARG A 261 6.57 19.80 9.24
CA ARG A 261 5.44 19.84 10.20
C ARG A 261 4.25 20.68 9.71
N ALA A 262 4.28 21.07 8.45
CA ALA A 262 3.19 21.74 7.76
C ALA A 262 2.94 21.04 6.43
N ALA A 263 1.65 20.89 6.07
CA ALA A 263 1.29 20.27 4.80
C ALA A 263 1.41 21.27 3.64
N PRO A 264 1.72 20.80 2.43
CA PRO A 264 1.58 21.58 1.21
C PRO A 264 0.17 22.18 1.08
N VAL A 265 0.04 23.29 0.38
CA VAL A 265 -1.23 24.02 0.12
C VAL A 265 -2.04 24.40 1.38
N GLY A 266 -1.38 24.45 2.55
CA GLY A 266 -2.00 24.94 3.78
C GLY A 266 -3.04 24.01 4.40
N VAL A 267 -3.03 22.71 4.08
CA VAL A 267 -3.91 21.72 4.72
C VAL A 267 -3.58 21.64 6.22
N PRO A 268 -4.58 21.79 7.12
CA PRO A 268 -4.35 21.68 8.55
C PRO A 268 -3.93 20.25 8.94
N LEU A 269 -2.91 20.14 9.77
CA LEU A 269 -2.49 18.86 10.35
C LEU A 269 -3.08 18.68 11.74
N ALA A 270 -3.56 17.47 12.04
CA ALA A 270 -3.92 17.12 13.40
C ALA A 270 -2.70 17.20 14.33
N PRO A 271 -2.86 17.67 15.60
CA PRO A 271 -1.75 17.76 16.55
C PRO A 271 -0.96 16.46 16.71
N ASP A 272 -1.64 15.32 16.70
CA ASP A 272 -1.02 13.97 16.77
C ASP A 272 -0.04 13.72 15.62
N CYS A 273 -0.38 14.18 14.40
CA CYS A 273 0.47 14.01 13.23
C CYS A 273 1.71 14.92 13.30
N VAL A 274 1.56 16.12 13.83
CA VAL A 274 2.70 17.03 14.08
C VAL A 274 3.60 16.45 15.16
N ALA A 275 3.04 15.99 16.29
CA ALA A 275 3.79 15.36 17.37
C ALA A 275 4.56 14.11 16.89
N ALA A 276 3.92 13.29 16.02
CA ALA A 276 4.53 12.08 15.47
C ALA A 276 5.76 12.40 14.59
N VAL A 277 5.67 13.40 13.69
CA VAL A 277 6.79 13.74 12.82
C VAL A 277 7.93 14.41 13.58
N GLU A 278 7.62 15.26 14.57
CA GLU A 278 8.64 15.87 15.43
C GLU A 278 9.35 14.83 16.31
N ASP A 279 8.62 13.83 16.81
CA ASP A 279 9.20 12.72 17.57
C ASP A 279 10.08 11.83 16.67
N ALA A 280 9.66 11.55 15.45
CA ALA A 280 10.46 10.83 14.46
C ALA A 280 11.73 11.62 14.05
N ALA A 281 11.64 12.94 13.93
CA ALA A 281 12.80 13.81 13.66
C ALA A 281 13.83 13.71 14.79
N ARG A 282 13.40 13.86 16.06
CA ARG A 282 14.28 13.68 17.24
C ARG A 282 14.89 12.28 17.31
N LEU A 283 14.13 11.25 16.94
CA LEU A 283 14.67 9.89 16.87
C LEU A 283 15.79 9.79 15.83
N CYS A 284 15.60 10.35 14.63
CA CYS A 284 16.63 10.38 13.59
C CYS A 284 17.88 11.15 14.03
N GLU A 285 17.74 12.27 14.72
CA GLU A 285 18.87 13.02 15.31
C GLU A 285 19.64 12.17 16.33
N SER A 286 18.92 11.46 17.21
CA SER A 286 19.52 10.59 18.23
C SER A 286 20.28 9.41 17.61
N LEU A 287 19.91 9.00 16.39
CA LEU A 287 20.58 7.97 15.59
C LEU A 287 21.77 8.51 14.78
N GLY A 288 22.10 9.81 14.92
CA GLY A 288 23.27 10.44 14.33
C GLY A 288 23.04 11.06 12.95
N HIS A 289 21.81 11.17 12.47
CA HIS A 289 21.50 11.86 11.22
C HIS A 289 21.50 13.39 11.41
N HIS A 290 21.69 14.12 10.31
CA HIS A 290 21.45 15.56 10.27
C HIS A 290 19.99 15.81 9.90
N VAL A 291 19.25 16.52 10.76
CA VAL A 291 17.83 16.79 10.57
C VAL A 291 17.58 18.29 10.61
N ASP A 292 16.90 18.82 9.61
CA ASP A 292 16.49 20.21 9.53
C ASP A 292 15.08 20.39 8.97
N GLU A 293 14.38 21.46 9.33
CA GLU A 293 13.06 21.74 8.79
C GLU A 293 13.18 22.22 7.34
N ALA A 294 12.75 21.38 6.40
CA ALA A 294 12.85 21.65 4.97
C ALA A 294 11.76 20.91 4.17
N SER A 295 11.32 21.51 3.07
CA SER A 295 10.33 20.94 2.16
C SER A 295 10.73 21.20 0.71
N PRO A 296 10.34 20.31 -0.23
CA PRO A 296 10.48 20.58 -1.67
C PRO A 296 9.67 21.80 -2.09
N GLU A 297 10.22 22.58 -2.99
CA GLU A 297 9.50 23.67 -3.64
C GLU A 297 8.91 23.20 -4.97
N CYS A 298 7.59 23.34 -5.15
CA CYS A 298 6.91 23.08 -6.42
C CYS A 298 5.55 23.80 -6.45
N ASP A 299 4.90 23.82 -7.61
CA ASP A 299 3.50 24.25 -7.71
C ASP A 299 2.58 23.10 -7.28
N TRP A 300 2.30 23.04 -5.98
CA TRP A 300 1.48 22.00 -5.36
C TRP A 300 0.05 21.97 -5.92
N ALA A 301 -0.52 23.14 -6.25
CA ALA A 301 -1.85 23.21 -6.84
C ALA A 301 -1.88 22.64 -8.27
N ALA A 302 -0.83 22.89 -9.05
CA ALA A 302 -0.70 22.28 -10.38
C ALA A 302 -0.47 20.76 -10.28
N LEU A 303 0.29 20.31 -9.29
CA LEU A 303 0.50 18.88 -9.02
C LEU A 303 -0.83 18.18 -8.69
N GLU A 304 -1.62 18.74 -7.79
CA GLU A 304 -2.94 18.22 -7.38
C GLU A 304 -3.90 18.15 -8.57
N ARG A 305 -4.04 19.25 -9.33
CA ARG A 305 -4.92 19.27 -10.52
C ARG A 305 -4.53 18.19 -11.52
N GLY A 306 -3.24 18.06 -11.84
CA GLY A 306 -2.76 17.06 -12.79
C GLY A 306 -3.00 15.63 -12.30
N PHE A 307 -2.74 15.36 -11.02
CA PHE A 307 -3.01 14.08 -10.38
C PHE A 307 -4.50 13.70 -10.47
N SER A 308 -5.41 14.61 -10.09
CA SER A 308 -6.86 14.39 -10.14
C SER A 308 -7.37 14.14 -11.58
N MET A 309 -6.81 14.82 -12.58
CA MET A 309 -7.15 14.59 -13.98
C MET A 309 -6.75 13.18 -14.44
N VAL A 310 -5.55 12.72 -14.11
CA VAL A 310 -5.09 11.36 -14.46
C VAL A 310 -5.98 10.31 -13.81
N PHE A 311 -6.28 10.45 -12.51
CA PHE A 311 -7.19 9.53 -11.82
C PHE A 311 -8.58 9.47 -12.44
N GLY A 312 -9.17 10.62 -12.75
CA GLY A 312 -10.48 10.69 -13.41
C GLY A 312 -10.50 10.03 -14.79
N ALA A 313 -9.49 10.30 -15.61
CA ALA A 313 -9.34 9.68 -16.92
C ALA A 313 -9.24 8.15 -16.83
N HIS A 314 -8.49 7.63 -15.87
CA HIS A 314 -8.36 6.18 -15.64
C HIS A 314 -9.63 5.55 -15.08
N ALA A 315 -10.35 6.22 -14.17
CA ALA A 315 -11.66 5.76 -13.71
C ALA A 315 -12.63 5.57 -14.89
N MET A 316 -12.70 6.57 -15.77
CA MET A 316 -13.53 6.51 -16.98
C MET A 316 -13.05 5.38 -17.93
N ALA A 317 -11.75 5.23 -18.16
CA ALA A 317 -11.21 4.18 -19.04
C ALA A 317 -11.50 2.78 -18.50
N ASN A 318 -11.41 2.56 -17.18
CA ASN A 318 -11.78 1.29 -16.55
C ASN A 318 -13.27 0.96 -16.75
N ILE A 319 -14.14 1.94 -16.57
CA ILE A 319 -15.57 1.80 -16.80
C ILE A 319 -15.83 1.45 -18.28
N ALA A 320 -15.26 2.23 -19.21
CA ALA A 320 -15.44 2.00 -20.64
C ALA A 320 -14.95 0.60 -21.08
N ARG A 321 -13.86 0.13 -20.50
CA ARG A 321 -13.37 -1.23 -20.74
C ARG A 321 -14.37 -2.30 -20.29
N ALA A 322 -15.00 -2.11 -19.13
CA ALA A 322 -15.97 -3.06 -18.59
C ALA A 322 -17.26 -3.11 -19.40
N THR A 323 -17.67 -1.98 -19.96
CA THR A 323 -18.97 -1.85 -20.66
C THR A 323 -18.86 -2.02 -22.17
N GLY A 324 -17.64 -2.05 -22.72
CA GLY A 324 -17.39 -2.12 -24.17
C GLY A 324 -17.81 -0.85 -24.92
N GLY A 325 -18.02 0.27 -24.21
CA GLY A 325 -18.56 1.48 -24.83
C GLY A 325 -18.72 2.67 -23.87
N PRO A 326 -19.67 3.57 -24.15
CA PRO A 326 -19.91 4.75 -23.32
C PRO A 326 -20.25 4.37 -21.88
N LEU A 327 -20.15 5.34 -20.96
CA LEU A 327 -20.40 5.16 -19.54
C LEU A 327 -21.56 4.23 -19.23
N PRO A 328 -21.43 3.35 -18.21
CA PRO A 328 -22.52 2.51 -17.77
C PRO A 328 -23.69 3.35 -17.24
N ARG A 329 -24.77 2.70 -16.88
CA ARG A 329 -25.81 3.38 -16.11
C ARG A 329 -25.24 3.73 -14.72
N ARG A 330 -25.73 4.85 -14.18
CA ARG A 330 -25.28 5.41 -12.90
C ARG A 330 -25.40 4.43 -11.73
N ASP A 331 -26.34 3.48 -11.82
CA ASP A 331 -26.60 2.48 -10.79
C ASP A 331 -25.63 1.28 -10.83
N GLN A 332 -24.74 1.19 -11.81
CA GLN A 332 -23.78 0.10 -11.97
C GLN A 332 -22.45 0.34 -11.27
N VAL A 333 -22.17 1.58 -10.84
CA VAL A 333 -20.96 1.99 -10.12
C VAL A 333 -21.32 2.80 -8.88
N GLU A 334 -20.39 2.95 -7.96
CA GLU A 334 -20.60 3.77 -6.79
C GLU A 334 -20.75 5.27 -7.15
N PRO A 335 -21.55 6.03 -6.38
CA PRO A 335 -21.84 7.45 -6.72
C PRO A 335 -20.59 8.30 -6.88
N MET A 336 -19.56 8.08 -6.07
CA MET A 336 -18.29 8.80 -6.17
C MET A 336 -17.54 8.44 -7.45
N THR A 337 -17.46 7.14 -7.76
CA THR A 337 -16.86 6.64 -9.01
C THR A 337 -17.52 7.23 -10.23
N TRP A 338 -18.86 7.27 -10.22
CA TRP A 338 -19.62 7.91 -11.30
C TRP A 338 -19.24 9.38 -11.50
N SER A 339 -19.24 10.16 -10.41
CA SER A 339 -18.93 11.58 -10.46
C SER A 339 -17.53 11.88 -10.98
N VAL A 340 -16.54 11.11 -10.52
CA VAL A 340 -15.14 11.24 -10.97
C VAL A 340 -15.03 10.91 -12.47
N ALA A 341 -15.68 9.83 -12.92
CA ALA A 341 -15.66 9.41 -14.32
C ALA A 341 -16.45 10.38 -15.22
N GLU A 342 -17.63 10.85 -14.77
CA GLU A 342 -18.45 11.80 -15.52
C GLU A 342 -17.72 13.12 -15.76
N ARG A 343 -17.03 13.65 -14.75
CA ARG A 343 -16.19 14.84 -14.91
C ARG A 343 -15.09 14.61 -15.95
N ALA A 344 -14.49 13.42 -15.97
CA ALA A 344 -13.42 13.09 -16.91
C ALA A 344 -13.88 13.03 -18.38
N ARG A 345 -15.19 12.90 -18.65
CA ARG A 345 -15.74 12.91 -20.04
C ARG A 345 -15.48 14.20 -20.79
N SER A 346 -15.36 15.32 -20.08
CA SER A 346 -15.07 16.62 -20.70
C SER A 346 -13.61 16.82 -21.04
N LEU A 347 -12.71 15.91 -20.58
CA LEU A 347 -11.29 16.01 -20.85
C LEU A 347 -10.98 15.52 -22.27
N SER A 348 -10.27 16.35 -23.02
CA SER A 348 -9.69 15.93 -24.30
C SER A 348 -8.37 15.18 -24.08
N ALA A 349 -7.92 14.45 -25.11
CA ALA A 349 -6.58 13.84 -25.11
C ALA A 349 -5.48 14.92 -24.92
N ALA A 350 -5.67 16.12 -25.46
CA ALA A 350 -4.73 17.22 -25.29
C ALA A 350 -4.64 17.67 -23.81
N ASP A 351 -5.78 17.73 -23.11
CA ASP A 351 -5.81 18.08 -21.67
C ASP A 351 -5.04 17.04 -20.84
N LEU A 352 -5.24 15.75 -21.11
CA LEU A 352 -4.51 14.68 -20.41
C LEU A 352 -3.01 14.76 -20.67
N ILE A 353 -2.58 14.98 -21.92
CA ILE A 353 -1.16 15.14 -22.27
C ILE A 353 -0.58 16.38 -21.57
N ALA A 354 -1.29 17.50 -21.56
CA ALA A 354 -0.87 18.72 -20.88
C ALA A 354 -0.73 18.50 -19.35
N ALA A 355 -1.66 17.73 -18.76
CA ALA A 355 -1.57 17.34 -17.35
C ALA A 355 -0.32 16.51 -17.07
N LEU A 356 -0.05 15.46 -17.87
CA LEU A 356 1.16 14.62 -17.72
C LEU A 356 2.46 15.44 -17.87
N HIS A 357 2.51 16.37 -18.83
CA HIS A 357 3.64 17.31 -18.95
C HIS A 357 3.75 18.24 -17.73
N GLY A 358 2.62 18.70 -17.18
CA GLY A 358 2.55 19.46 -15.94
C GLY A 358 3.15 18.70 -14.76
N LEU A 359 2.72 17.46 -14.56
CA LEU A 359 3.24 16.57 -13.53
C LEU A 359 4.75 16.33 -13.68
N SER A 360 5.24 16.16 -14.91
CA SER A 360 6.68 16.00 -15.18
C SER A 360 7.50 17.24 -14.78
N ARG A 361 6.96 18.45 -14.95
CA ARG A 361 7.61 19.68 -14.47
C ARG A 361 7.71 19.71 -12.94
N GLN A 362 6.64 19.35 -12.24
CA GLN A 362 6.64 19.28 -10.77
C GLN A 362 7.57 18.18 -10.24
N THR A 363 7.64 17.03 -10.93
CA THR A 363 8.62 15.98 -10.62
C THR A 363 10.06 16.52 -10.59
N ARG A 364 10.46 17.33 -11.60
CA ARG A 364 11.79 17.94 -11.64
C ARG A 364 12.01 18.96 -10.52
N ALA A 365 10.96 19.69 -10.13
CA ALA A 365 11.03 20.65 -9.03
C ALA A 365 11.27 19.93 -7.69
N ILE A 366 10.48 18.88 -7.39
CA ILE A 366 10.63 18.06 -6.18
C ILE A 366 11.99 17.36 -6.15
N ALA A 367 12.46 16.83 -7.28
CA ALA A 367 13.75 16.12 -7.35
C ALA A 367 14.95 17.00 -6.96
N ARG A 368 14.88 18.33 -7.14
CA ARG A 368 15.95 19.26 -6.70
C ARG A 368 16.16 19.26 -5.19
N PHE A 369 15.11 19.03 -4.40
CA PHE A 369 15.24 18.88 -2.94
C PHE A 369 16.24 17.79 -2.57
N PHE A 370 16.20 16.68 -3.27
CA PHE A 370 17.03 15.50 -3.02
C PHE A 370 18.48 15.65 -3.49
N THR A 371 18.89 16.80 -4.03
CA THR A 371 20.32 17.14 -4.24
C THR A 371 20.98 17.61 -2.95
N ARG A 372 20.19 18.17 -2.02
CA ARG A 372 20.65 18.69 -0.72
C ARG A 372 20.30 17.77 0.44
N HIS A 373 19.19 17.03 0.37
CA HIS A 373 18.73 16.07 1.35
C HIS A 373 18.73 14.66 0.75
N ASP A 374 18.88 13.67 1.61
CA ASP A 374 18.86 12.26 1.22
C ASP A 374 17.45 11.68 1.40
N VAL A 375 16.70 12.19 2.40
CA VAL A 375 15.36 11.77 2.76
C VAL A 375 14.48 12.98 3.09
N TRP A 376 13.19 12.90 2.74
CA TRP A 376 12.17 13.82 3.23
C TRP A 376 11.23 13.09 4.19
N LEU A 377 11.19 13.57 5.45
CA LEU A 377 10.35 13.06 6.53
C LEU A 377 9.09 13.93 6.67
N THR A 378 7.92 13.30 6.67
CA THR A 378 6.62 13.96 6.86
C THR A 378 5.70 13.07 7.71
N PRO A 379 4.59 13.59 8.25
CA PRO A 379 3.49 12.70 8.58
C PRO A 379 3.07 11.91 7.34
N THR A 380 2.57 10.69 7.50
CA THR A 380 2.00 9.98 6.35
C THR A 380 0.67 10.60 5.94
N LEU A 381 -0.13 11.02 6.91
CA LEU A 381 -1.48 11.57 6.76
C LEU A 381 -1.63 12.89 7.52
N ALA A 382 -2.64 13.68 7.15
CA ALA A 382 -2.97 14.92 7.85
C ALA A 382 -3.71 14.68 9.18
N GLY A 383 -4.25 13.50 9.40
CA GLY A 383 -5.01 13.14 10.61
C GLY A 383 -4.92 11.66 10.96
N PRO A 384 -5.44 11.27 12.12
CA PRO A 384 -5.55 9.88 12.54
C PRO A 384 -6.53 9.09 11.64
N PRO A 385 -6.68 7.77 11.83
CA PRO A 385 -7.63 6.96 11.06
C PRO A 385 -9.03 7.57 11.07
N LEU A 386 -9.67 7.72 9.89
CA LEU A 386 -10.97 8.34 9.73
C LEU A 386 -12.10 7.47 10.30
N PRO A 387 -13.19 8.06 10.80
CA PRO A 387 -14.40 7.30 11.11
C PRO A 387 -14.94 6.59 9.86
N ILE A 388 -15.51 5.41 10.04
CA ILE A 388 -16.26 4.71 8.98
C ILE A 388 -17.40 5.63 8.51
N GLY A 389 -17.64 5.65 7.20
CA GLY A 389 -18.68 6.48 6.60
C GLY A 389 -18.24 7.92 6.33
N HIS A 390 -17.00 8.31 6.65
CA HIS A 390 -16.54 9.68 6.42
C HIS A 390 -16.73 10.14 4.97
N PHE A 391 -16.32 9.34 4.00
CA PHE A 391 -16.48 9.69 2.58
C PHE A 391 -17.90 9.49 2.06
N SER A 392 -18.65 8.51 2.56
CA SER A 392 -20.04 8.29 2.15
C SER A 392 -20.98 9.36 2.70
N SER A 393 -20.60 10.09 3.76
CA SER A 393 -21.34 11.26 4.27
C SER A 393 -21.06 12.55 3.49
N GLN A 394 -20.05 12.56 2.60
CA GLN A 394 -19.74 13.70 1.75
C GLN A 394 -20.60 13.69 0.48
N PRO A 395 -20.88 14.88 -0.13
CA PRO A 395 -21.50 14.92 -1.44
C PRO A 395 -20.67 14.10 -2.44
N PRO A 396 -21.28 13.20 -3.23
CA PRO A 396 -20.55 12.35 -4.19
C PRO A 396 -20.22 13.17 -5.47
N THR A 397 -19.34 14.17 -5.31
CA THR A 397 -18.85 14.99 -6.42
C THR A 397 -17.35 14.81 -6.62
N ALA A 398 -16.87 15.00 -7.84
CA ALA A 398 -15.44 14.91 -8.14
C ALA A 398 -14.60 15.93 -7.36
N GLU A 399 -15.19 17.10 -7.05
CA GLU A 399 -14.56 18.16 -6.24
C GLU A 399 -14.45 17.72 -4.77
N ALA A 400 -15.49 17.10 -4.19
CA ALA A 400 -15.46 16.58 -2.85
C ALA A 400 -14.46 15.42 -2.73
N TRP A 401 -14.39 14.55 -3.75
CA TRP A 401 -13.38 13.50 -3.82
C TRP A 401 -11.97 14.08 -3.81
N ALA A 402 -11.67 15.02 -4.70
CA ALA A 402 -10.34 15.61 -4.82
C ALA A 402 -9.91 16.29 -3.51
N ARG A 403 -10.78 17.13 -2.93
CA ARG A 403 -10.50 17.79 -1.64
C ARG A 403 -10.35 16.79 -0.50
N GLY A 404 -11.30 15.86 -0.35
CA GLY A 404 -11.24 14.88 0.73
C GLY A 404 -9.99 14.01 0.67
N PHE A 405 -9.53 13.69 -0.55
CA PHE A 405 -8.27 12.97 -0.75
C PHE A 405 -7.07 13.84 -0.38
N THR A 406 -6.96 15.06 -0.90
CA THR A 406 -5.81 15.94 -0.66
C THR A 406 -5.77 16.47 0.78
N ASP A 407 -6.91 16.74 1.39
CA ASP A 407 -6.99 17.17 2.79
C ASP A 407 -6.55 16.09 3.78
N TYR A 408 -6.77 14.82 3.44
CA TYR A 408 -6.36 13.70 4.29
C TYR A 408 -4.97 13.16 3.95
N CYS A 409 -4.60 13.15 2.65
CA CYS A 409 -3.39 12.50 2.14
C CYS A 409 -2.42 13.46 1.43
N PRO A 410 -2.11 14.67 1.99
CA PRO A 410 -1.37 15.70 1.27
C PRO A 410 0.08 15.32 0.94
N PHE A 411 0.64 14.34 1.66
CA PHE A 411 2.05 13.96 1.55
C PHE A 411 2.29 12.71 0.71
N THR A 412 1.27 11.90 0.39
CA THR A 412 1.49 10.60 -0.23
C THR A 412 1.54 10.65 -1.75
N TYR A 413 0.53 11.26 -2.41
CA TYR A 413 0.40 11.27 -3.87
C TYR A 413 1.55 11.96 -4.62
N PRO A 414 2.30 12.93 -4.06
CA PRO A 414 3.46 13.52 -4.76
C PRO A 414 4.49 12.47 -5.18
N PHE A 415 4.69 11.42 -4.37
CA PHE A 415 5.64 10.35 -4.68
C PHE A 415 5.12 9.32 -5.69
N ASN A 416 3.83 9.29 -5.94
CA ASN A 416 3.25 8.58 -7.09
C ASN A 416 3.56 9.35 -8.38
N VAL A 417 3.40 10.68 -8.34
CA VAL A 417 3.72 11.56 -9.48
C VAL A 417 5.21 11.52 -9.82
N THR A 418 6.09 11.67 -8.82
CA THR A 418 7.54 11.67 -9.06
C THR A 418 8.10 10.27 -9.34
N GLY A 419 7.39 9.23 -8.95
CA GLY A 419 7.86 7.85 -9.05
C GLY A 419 8.89 7.45 -8.00
N GLN A 420 9.27 8.35 -7.08
CA GLN A 420 10.25 8.09 -6.02
C GLN A 420 9.72 7.08 -5.00
N PRO A 421 10.59 6.29 -4.34
CA PRO A 421 10.20 5.40 -3.26
C PRO A 421 9.83 6.22 -2.01
N ALA A 422 8.86 5.71 -1.24
CA ALA A 422 8.47 6.28 0.04
C ALA A 422 7.91 5.19 0.96
N ALA A 423 8.28 5.24 2.24
CA ALA A 423 7.84 4.26 3.24
C ALA A 423 7.08 4.94 4.39
N SER A 424 5.98 4.35 4.84
CA SER A 424 5.32 4.70 6.09
C SER A 424 5.81 3.76 7.19
N LEU A 425 6.35 4.33 8.28
CA LEU A 425 6.82 3.60 9.45
C LEU A 425 5.89 3.87 10.64
N PRO A 426 5.49 2.85 11.43
CA PRO A 426 4.59 2.97 12.56
C PRO A 426 5.34 3.40 13.83
N LEU A 427 5.68 4.68 13.94
CA LEU A 427 6.56 5.19 14.99
C LEU A 427 5.83 5.81 16.18
N PHE A 428 4.55 6.12 16.03
CA PHE A 428 3.80 6.84 17.04
C PHE A 428 2.40 6.24 17.24
N TRP A 429 1.92 6.25 18.47
CA TRP A 429 0.53 5.96 18.84
C TRP A 429 0.04 7.11 19.70
N ASN A 430 -1.13 7.66 19.38
CA ASN A 430 -1.72 8.74 20.16
C ASN A 430 -2.34 8.24 21.46
N ASP A 431 -2.87 9.15 22.29
CA ASP A 431 -3.48 8.82 23.59
C ASP A 431 -4.72 7.92 23.48
N ALA A 432 -5.38 7.89 22.32
CA ALA A 432 -6.48 6.97 22.03
C ALA A 432 -6.00 5.56 21.62
N GLY A 433 -4.69 5.36 21.52
CA GLY A 433 -4.09 4.09 21.09
C GLY A 433 -4.10 3.88 19.58
N TRP A 434 -4.41 4.88 18.77
CA TRP A 434 -4.39 4.76 17.32
C TRP A 434 -2.98 5.00 16.75
N PRO A 435 -2.52 4.16 15.82
CA PRO A 435 -1.24 4.35 15.18
C PRO A 435 -1.24 5.58 14.25
N ILE A 436 -0.12 6.29 14.26
CA ILE A 436 0.16 7.44 13.39
C ILE A 436 1.48 7.16 12.67
N GLY A 437 1.43 6.98 11.36
CA GLY A 437 2.61 6.70 10.55
C GLY A 437 3.43 7.94 10.22
N CYS A 438 4.75 7.77 10.17
CA CYS A 438 5.68 8.76 9.63
C CYS A 438 6.20 8.30 8.27
N GLN A 439 6.16 9.18 7.27
CA GLN A 439 6.59 8.88 5.91
C GLN A 439 8.02 9.37 5.67
N PHE A 440 8.84 8.48 5.14
CA PHE A 440 10.19 8.75 4.67
C PHE A 440 10.25 8.53 3.17
N ALA A 441 10.59 9.56 2.41
CA ALA A 441 10.72 9.48 0.95
C ALA A 441 12.17 9.69 0.52
N GLY A 442 12.62 8.90 -0.45
CA GLY A 442 14.00 8.89 -0.95
C GLY A 442 14.13 9.35 -2.39
N ARG A 443 15.34 9.23 -2.95
CA ARG A 443 15.62 9.47 -4.37
C ARG A 443 14.97 8.37 -5.22
N TYR A 444 14.65 8.69 -6.47
CA TYR A 444 14.18 7.69 -7.41
C TYR A 444 15.20 6.55 -7.58
N GLY A 445 14.74 5.32 -7.43
CA GLY A 445 15.55 4.11 -7.53
C GLY A 445 16.30 3.73 -6.25
N ASP A 446 16.21 4.53 -5.18
CA ASP A 446 16.98 4.36 -3.93
C ASP A 446 16.10 3.81 -2.79
N GLU A 447 15.48 2.67 -2.99
CA GLU A 447 14.81 1.92 -1.93
C GLU A 447 15.80 1.47 -0.85
N ALA A 448 17.06 1.23 -1.22
CA ALA A 448 18.10 0.78 -0.33
C ALA A 448 18.30 1.71 0.87
N THR A 449 18.37 3.04 0.64
CA THR A 449 18.47 4.03 1.72
C THR A 449 17.27 3.95 2.67
N LEU A 450 16.05 3.81 2.16
CA LEU A 450 14.84 3.71 2.99
C LEU A 450 14.79 2.39 3.79
N ILE A 451 15.25 1.29 3.22
CA ILE A 451 15.32 -0.01 3.90
C ILE A 451 16.37 0.03 5.02
N ARG A 452 17.57 0.57 4.74
CA ARG A 452 18.62 0.73 5.76
C ARG A 452 18.17 1.61 6.92
N LEU A 453 17.60 2.78 6.61
CA LEU A 453 17.07 3.71 7.62
C LEU A 453 15.90 3.07 8.38
N GLY A 454 14.96 2.42 7.68
CA GLY A 454 13.84 1.74 8.30
C GLY A 454 14.27 0.64 9.27
N ALA A 455 15.26 -0.18 8.89
CA ALA A 455 15.82 -1.22 9.75
C ALA A 455 16.56 -0.65 10.97
N GLN A 456 17.32 0.44 10.80
CA GLN A 456 17.96 1.14 11.92
C GLN A 456 16.92 1.69 12.91
N ILE A 457 15.86 2.31 12.40
CA ILE A 457 14.76 2.85 13.22
C ILE A 457 14.00 1.71 13.90
N GLU A 458 13.69 0.61 13.19
CA GLU A 458 13.02 -0.58 13.75
C GLU A 458 13.82 -1.19 14.91
N ALA A 459 15.14 -1.25 14.78
CA ALA A 459 16.01 -1.73 15.84
C ALA A 459 16.05 -0.79 17.06
N ALA A 460 16.02 0.52 16.85
CA ALA A 460 16.05 1.51 17.92
C ALA A 460 14.67 1.69 18.61
N ARG A 461 13.58 1.54 17.88
CA ARG A 461 12.19 1.67 18.35
C ARG A 461 11.33 0.54 17.78
N PRO A 462 11.41 -0.67 18.33
CA PRO A 462 10.67 -1.83 17.85
C PRO A 462 9.16 -1.63 17.95
N TRP A 463 8.43 -1.95 16.88
CA TRP A 463 6.97 -1.93 16.86
C TRP A 463 6.35 -3.32 16.67
N PHE A 464 7.15 -4.32 16.33
CA PHE A 464 6.67 -5.66 15.96
C PHE A 464 5.78 -6.31 17.03
N ALA A 465 6.03 -6.07 18.31
CA ALA A 465 5.25 -6.62 19.42
C ALA A 465 3.92 -5.85 19.69
N ARG A 466 3.72 -4.68 19.08
CA ARG A 466 2.48 -3.94 19.25
C ARG A 466 1.33 -4.63 18.53
N ARG A 467 0.21 -4.82 19.22
CA ARG A 467 -0.96 -5.52 18.73
C ARG A 467 -2.22 -4.68 18.95
N PRO A 468 -3.19 -4.74 18.02
CA PRO A 468 -4.51 -4.18 18.25
C PRO A 468 -5.17 -4.79 19.47
N PRO A 469 -5.87 -4.00 20.31
CA PRO A 469 -6.60 -4.51 21.46
C PRO A 469 -7.86 -5.27 21.02
N GLY A 470 -8.33 -6.20 21.86
CA GLY A 470 -9.64 -6.83 21.69
C GLY A 470 -9.78 -7.86 20.57
N LEU A 471 -8.69 -8.26 19.91
CA LEU A 471 -8.73 -9.36 18.95
C LEU A 471 -8.88 -10.70 19.66
N ALA A 472 -9.70 -11.59 19.07
CA ALA A 472 -9.89 -12.93 19.61
C ALA A 472 -8.56 -13.68 19.69
N ALA A 473 -8.29 -14.28 20.85
CA ALA A 473 -7.19 -15.21 20.97
C ALA A 473 -7.48 -16.45 20.10
N VAL A 474 -6.48 -16.93 19.36
CA VAL A 474 -6.60 -18.10 18.49
C VAL A 474 -5.56 -19.12 18.95
N ALA A 475 -6.08 -20.27 19.44
CA ALA A 475 -5.26 -21.38 19.89
C ALA A 475 -4.63 -22.15 18.71
#